data_129d3f4c0f402a387c2922279dbcf8c9
#
_entry.id   129d3f4c0f402a387c2922279dbcf8c9
#
_cell.length_a   1.000
_cell.length_b   1.000
_cell.length_c   1.000
_cell.angle_alpha   90.00
_cell.angle_beta   90.00
_cell.angle_gamma   90.00
#
_symmetry.space_group_name_H-M   'P 1'
#
loop_
_entity.id
_entity.type
_entity.pdbx_description
1 polymer ?
#
loop_
_entity_poly.entity_id
_entity_poly.type
_entity_poly.pdbx_seq_one_letter_code
_entity_poly.pdbx_strand_id
1 'polypeptide(L)'
;MTAFSKLRALLGPALGVLLLLGVLASAAADAGSAASEGEAMAAVPAPLLNTYWKLVQLGDGPHVSAYDNQPEPHLVLETGSGRFHGAGGCNRLRGSYSLDGRWLRFSAVASTRMACVQGMRREQLLVATLAQVSSYAVQGQKLVLSDAEGRVLLRLEAVYLR
;
A
#
# COMPACT_ATOMS: atom_id res chain seq x y z
N MET A 1 -9.53 -14.64 54.51
CA MET A 1 -10.93 -14.62 54.96
C MET A 1 -11.75 -14.69 53.67
N THR A 2 -12.16 -15.90 53.40
CA THR A 2 -13.55 -16.39 53.39
C THR A 2 -14.36 -15.90 52.22
N ALA A 3 -15.04 -16.62 51.33
CA ALA A 3 -15.47 -18.03 51.31
C ALA A 3 -16.27 -18.13 49.96
N PHE A 4 -16.12 -19.19 49.20
CA PHE A 4 -17.06 -20.31 49.07
C PHE A 4 -18.50 -19.96 48.66
N SER A 5 -18.98 -20.48 47.51
CA SER A 5 -20.09 -21.44 47.47
C SER A 5 -20.39 -21.77 46.01
N LYS A 6 -20.13 -22.94 45.47
CA LYS A 6 -20.96 -24.17 45.47
C LYS A 6 -22.43 -23.87 45.09
N LEU A 7 -23.13 -24.54 44.21
CA LEU A 7 -23.24 -25.93 43.80
C LEU A 7 -24.60 -26.14 43.08
N ARG A 8 -24.72 -27.07 42.19
CA ARG A 8 -25.68 -28.17 41.88
C ARG A 8 -26.32 -27.99 40.50
N ALA A 9 -26.03 -28.81 39.59
CA ALA A 9 -26.39 -30.17 39.21
C ALA A 9 -27.86 -30.57 39.52
N LEU A 10 -28.63 -30.83 38.48
CA LEU A 10 -29.70 -31.78 38.51
C LEU A 10 -29.88 -32.43 37.12
N LEU A 11 -29.63 -33.71 37.10
CA LEU A 11 -30.01 -34.66 36.07
C LEU A 11 -31.51 -34.87 36.07
N GLY A 12 -32.10 -35.14 34.92
CA GLY A 12 -33.38 -35.82 34.82
C GLY A 12 -33.59 -36.39 33.41
N PRO A 13 -33.85 -37.70 33.30
CA PRO A 13 -34.08 -38.35 32.02
C PRO A 13 -35.58 -38.67 31.82
N ALA A 14 -36.04 -38.63 30.58
CA ALA A 14 -37.21 -39.40 30.11
C ALA A 14 -37.22 -39.33 28.58
N LEU A 15 -36.90 -40.37 27.90
CA LEU A 15 -37.64 -41.53 27.46
C LEU A 15 -38.87 -41.21 26.55
N GLY A 16 -38.77 -41.60 25.31
CA GLY A 16 -39.85 -42.22 24.55
C GLY A 16 -40.44 -41.38 23.45
N VAL A 17 -40.31 -41.80 22.30
CA VAL A 17 -41.32 -42.40 21.41
C VAL A 17 -40.93 -42.28 19.96
N LEU A 18 -40.78 -43.40 19.41
CA LEU A 18 -40.62 -43.81 18.01
C LEU A 18 -41.92 -43.52 17.22
N LEU A 19 -41.82 -42.96 16.00
CA LEU A 19 -42.77 -43.18 14.88
C LEU A 19 -42.22 -42.54 13.60
N LEU A 20 -41.64 -43.30 12.72
CA LEU A 20 -42.07 -43.85 11.43
C LEU A 20 -42.44 -42.86 10.32
N LEU A 21 -41.65 -42.99 9.24
CA LEU A 21 -41.98 -42.88 7.80
C LEU A 21 -42.39 -41.53 7.23
N GLY A 22 -41.51 -41.07 6.35
CA GLY A 22 -41.79 -40.06 5.34
C GLY A 22 -40.62 -39.93 4.39
N VAL A 23 -40.39 -40.90 3.52
CA VAL A 23 -39.49 -40.76 2.37
C VAL A 23 -40.16 -39.83 1.39
N LEU A 24 -39.68 -38.58 1.32
CA LEU A 24 -39.88 -37.68 0.20
C LEU A 24 -38.53 -37.34 -0.36
N ALA A 25 -38.19 -38.02 -1.43
CA ALA A 25 -37.06 -37.65 -2.29
C ALA A 25 -37.36 -36.31 -2.93
N SER A 26 -36.75 -35.24 -2.39
CA SER A 26 -36.65 -33.95 -3.09
C SER A 26 -35.35 -33.96 -3.83
N ALA A 27 -35.43 -34.08 -5.16
CA ALA A 27 -34.35 -33.80 -6.04
C ALA A 27 -33.99 -32.28 -5.91
N ALA A 28 -32.97 -31.99 -5.13
CA ALA A 28 -32.35 -30.68 -5.16
C ALA A 28 -31.52 -30.59 -6.45
N ALA A 29 -32.00 -29.77 -7.36
CA ALA A 29 -31.25 -29.36 -8.52
C ALA A 29 -29.97 -28.67 -8.02
N ASP A 30 -28.84 -29.26 -8.32
CA ASP A 30 -27.50 -28.70 -8.19
C ASP A 30 -27.41 -27.54 -9.17
N ALA A 31 -27.77 -26.34 -8.71
CA ALA A 31 -27.42 -25.11 -9.39
C ALA A 31 -25.93 -24.87 -9.12
N GLY A 32 -25.12 -25.50 -9.96
CA GLY A 32 -23.69 -25.20 -10.02
C GLY A 32 -23.48 -23.71 -10.18
N SER A 33 -23.22 -23.05 -9.08
CA SER A 33 -22.65 -21.70 -9.08
C SER A 33 -21.25 -21.82 -9.67
N ALA A 34 -21.16 -21.65 -10.98
CA ALA A 34 -19.90 -21.37 -11.64
C ALA A 34 -19.42 -20.03 -11.10
N ALA A 35 -18.68 -20.07 -9.98
CA ALA A 35 -17.83 -19.00 -9.59
C ALA A 35 -16.83 -18.81 -10.73
N SER A 36 -17.07 -17.81 -11.55
CA SER A 36 -16.11 -17.28 -12.52
C SER A 36 -14.89 -16.84 -11.71
N GLU A 37 -13.96 -17.74 -11.50
CA GLU A 37 -12.59 -17.44 -11.14
C GLU A 37 -11.92 -16.78 -12.33
N GLY A 38 -12.26 -15.49 -12.51
CA GLY A 38 -11.40 -14.60 -13.24
C GLY A 38 -10.11 -14.47 -12.44
N GLU A 39 -9.18 -15.37 -12.66
CA GLU A 39 -7.79 -15.17 -12.30
C GLU A 39 -7.35 -13.87 -12.99
N ALA A 40 -7.48 -12.77 -12.26
CA ALA A 40 -6.78 -11.55 -12.60
C ALA A 40 -5.30 -11.96 -12.60
N MET A 41 -4.75 -12.19 -13.79
CA MET A 41 -3.30 -12.34 -13.99
C MET A 41 -2.65 -11.23 -13.19
N ALA A 42 -2.07 -11.60 -12.05
CA ALA A 42 -1.39 -10.65 -11.18
C ALA A 42 -0.32 -9.99 -12.05
N ALA A 43 -0.56 -8.74 -12.43
CA ALA A 43 0.37 -7.99 -13.25
C ALA A 43 1.71 -8.01 -12.52
N VAL A 44 2.79 -8.41 -13.21
CA VAL A 44 4.14 -8.44 -12.66
C VAL A 44 4.41 -7.08 -12.02
N PRO A 45 4.77 -7.03 -10.73
CA PRO A 45 5.02 -5.77 -10.06
C PRO A 45 6.13 -4.98 -10.77
N ALA A 46 5.97 -3.68 -10.88
CA ALA A 46 7.01 -2.82 -11.39
C ALA A 46 8.27 -2.94 -10.52
N PRO A 47 9.47 -3.03 -11.11
CA PRO A 47 10.70 -3.05 -10.33
C PRO A 47 10.85 -1.73 -9.56
N LEU A 48 11.27 -1.80 -8.29
CA LEU A 48 11.49 -0.59 -7.49
C LEU A 48 12.56 0.32 -8.10
N LEU A 49 13.64 -0.30 -8.60
CA LEU A 49 14.82 0.39 -9.13
C LEU A 49 14.68 0.66 -10.62
N ASN A 50 15.22 1.79 -11.08
CA ASN A 50 15.20 2.26 -12.47
C ASN A 50 13.78 2.44 -13.06
N THR A 51 12.79 2.57 -12.21
CA THR A 51 11.41 2.89 -12.61
C THR A 51 11.15 4.37 -12.36
N TYR A 52 10.49 5.02 -13.32
CA TYR A 52 9.98 6.37 -13.14
C TYR A 52 8.73 6.31 -12.27
N TRP A 53 8.87 6.69 -11.00
CA TRP A 53 7.80 6.71 -10.03
C TRP A 53 7.17 8.09 -9.95
N LYS A 54 6.08 8.30 -10.66
CA LYS A 54 5.28 9.52 -10.60
C LYS A 54 4.60 9.65 -9.24
N LEU A 55 4.73 10.81 -8.60
CA LEU A 55 4.03 11.09 -7.34
C LEU A 55 2.55 11.35 -7.63
N VAL A 56 1.67 10.57 -7.00
CA VAL A 56 0.21 10.71 -7.13
C VAL A 56 -0.46 11.22 -5.86
N GLN A 57 0.18 11.03 -4.68
CA GLN A 57 -0.35 11.56 -3.42
C GLN A 57 0.77 11.78 -2.40
N LEU A 58 0.68 12.86 -1.64
CA LEU A 58 1.57 13.22 -0.54
C LEU A 58 0.76 13.25 0.76
N GLY A 59 1.04 12.29 1.67
CA GLY A 59 0.25 12.08 2.88
C GLY A 59 -1.22 11.84 2.56
N ASP A 60 -2.09 12.45 3.33
CA ASP A 60 -3.55 12.44 3.14
C ASP A 60 -4.04 13.60 2.25
N GLY A 61 -3.10 14.26 1.56
CA GLY A 61 -3.41 15.38 0.68
C GLY A 61 -4.14 14.95 -0.61
N PRO A 62 -4.54 15.95 -1.43
CA PRO A 62 -5.21 15.69 -2.69
C PRO A 62 -4.27 15.01 -3.70
N HIS A 63 -4.87 14.49 -4.78
CA HIS A 63 -4.12 13.98 -5.92
C HIS A 63 -3.14 15.03 -6.46
N VAL A 64 -1.92 14.59 -6.73
CA VAL A 64 -0.84 15.45 -7.23
C VAL A 64 -0.85 15.45 -8.75
N SER A 65 -0.97 16.63 -9.35
CA SER A 65 -0.75 16.88 -10.77
C SER A 65 0.45 17.78 -10.99
N ALA A 66 1.07 17.66 -12.15
CA ALA A 66 2.06 18.65 -12.57
C ALA A 66 1.40 20.01 -12.76
N TYR A 67 2.12 21.09 -12.51
CA TYR A 67 1.71 22.43 -12.91
C TYR A 67 2.22 22.70 -14.34
N ASP A 68 1.52 23.59 -15.04
CA ASP A 68 1.92 23.97 -16.39
C ASP A 68 3.36 24.47 -16.42
N ASN A 69 4.13 24.01 -17.39
CA ASN A 69 5.55 24.37 -17.59
C ASN A 69 6.47 24.01 -16.42
N GLN A 70 6.07 23.07 -15.56
CA GLN A 70 6.91 22.59 -14.46
C GLN A 70 7.12 21.07 -14.56
N PRO A 71 8.24 20.55 -14.04
CA PRO A 71 8.51 19.13 -14.06
C PRO A 71 7.47 18.39 -13.23
N GLU A 72 7.01 17.25 -13.75
CA GLU A 72 6.15 16.34 -13.01
C GLU A 72 6.87 15.83 -11.76
N PRO A 73 6.24 15.86 -10.57
CA PRO A 73 6.83 15.29 -9.37
C PRO A 73 7.04 13.78 -9.51
N HIS A 74 8.29 13.34 -9.39
CA HIS A 74 8.67 11.94 -9.54
C HIS A 74 9.97 11.60 -8.81
N LEU A 75 10.22 10.30 -8.66
CA LEU A 75 11.46 9.73 -8.13
C LEU A 75 11.92 8.58 -9.03
N VAL A 76 13.23 8.44 -9.18
CA VAL A 76 13.90 7.29 -9.80
C VAL A 76 15.03 6.86 -8.88
N LEU A 77 15.00 5.60 -8.42
CA LEU A 77 16.08 5.00 -7.64
C LEU A 77 17.01 4.24 -8.57
N GLU A 78 18.28 4.64 -8.63
CA GLU A 78 19.24 4.06 -9.56
C GLU A 78 19.82 2.75 -9.04
N THR A 79 19.88 1.73 -9.88
CA THR A 79 20.49 0.45 -9.53
C THR A 79 21.99 0.60 -9.27
N GLY A 80 22.49 -0.01 -8.20
CA GLY A 80 23.93 -0.17 -7.92
C GLY A 80 24.64 1.08 -7.41
N SER A 81 24.05 2.27 -7.52
CA SER A 81 24.69 3.51 -7.10
C SER A 81 24.29 3.96 -5.68
N GLY A 82 23.18 3.44 -5.14
CA GLY A 82 22.55 3.95 -3.91
C GLY A 82 22.07 5.40 -4.03
N ARG A 83 21.87 5.90 -5.26
CA ARG A 83 21.48 7.28 -5.55
C ARG A 83 20.07 7.32 -6.11
N PHE A 84 19.40 8.41 -5.87
CA PHE A 84 18.13 8.72 -6.52
C PHE A 84 18.15 10.10 -7.14
N HIS A 85 17.32 10.29 -8.16
CA HIS A 85 17.02 11.58 -8.73
C HIS A 85 15.52 11.72 -8.97
N GLY A 86 15.05 12.93 -9.23
CA GLY A 86 13.65 13.22 -9.46
C GLY A 86 13.36 14.69 -9.59
N ALA A 87 12.10 15.04 -9.36
CA ALA A 87 11.63 16.42 -9.30
C ALA A 87 10.55 16.56 -8.23
N GLY A 88 10.48 17.73 -7.61
CA GLY A 88 9.47 18.05 -6.60
C GLY A 88 8.25 18.81 -7.13
N GLY A 89 8.30 19.15 -8.43
CA GLY A 89 7.28 20.00 -9.08
C GLY A 89 7.75 21.42 -9.37
N CYS A 90 8.91 21.82 -8.87
CA CYS A 90 9.61 23.05 -9.20
C CYS A 90 11.07 22.74 -9.52
N ASN A 91 11.75 22.11 -8.60
CA ASN A 91 13.17 21.82 -8.70
C ASN A 91 13.46 20.34 -8.94
N ARG A 92 14.65 20.08 -9.47
CA ARG A 92 15.21 18.75 -9.54
C ARG A 92 15.69 18.33 -8.17
N LEU A 93 15.39 17.07 -7.82
CA LEU A 93 15.80 16.41 -6.59
C LEU A 93 16.91 15.41 -6.88
N ARG A 94 17.82 15.25 -5.92
CA ARG A 94 18.83 14.19 -5.90
C ARG A 94 19.18 13.86 -4.46
N GLY A 95 19.70 12.67 -4.25
CA GLY A 95 20.16 12.24 -2.94
C GLY A 95 20.62 10.79 -2.98
N SER A 96 20.74 10.21 -1.82
CA SER A 96 21.10 8.81 -1.65
C SER A 96 19.95 8.03 -1.02
N TYR A 97 19.94 6.73 -1.24
CA TYR A 97 19.05 5.82 -0.54
C TYR A 97 19.83 4.59 -0.03
N SER A 98 19.30 3.96 1.00
CA SER A 98 19.70 2.63 1.45
C SER A 98 18.50 1.70 1.34
N LEU A 99 18.75 0.47 0.90
CA LEU A 99 17.72 -0.55 0.69
C LEU A 99 18.18 -1.86 1.35
N ASP A 100 17.35 -2.38 2.26
CA ASP A 100 17.54 -3.67 2.91
C ASP A 100 16.19 -4.38 3.02
N GLY A 101 15.96 -5.37 2.15
CA GLY A 101 14.65 -6.00 2.02
C GLY A 101 13.56 -4.97 1.76
N ARG A 102 12.59 -4.84 2.67
CA ARG A 102 11.52 -3.85 2.58
C ARG A 102 11.87 -2.46 3.16
N TRP A 103 13.01 -2.35 3.80
CA TRP A 103 13.44 -1.12 4.45
C TRP A 103 14.11 -0.20 3.43
N LEU A 104 13.54 0.97 3.25
CA LEU A 104 14.03 2.00 2.33
C LEU A 104 14.17 3.31 3.10
N ARG A 105 15.34 3.91 3.04
CA ARG A 105 15.61 5.21 3.66
C ARG A 105 16.27 6.14 2.67
N PHE A 106 15.87 7.40 2.68
CA PHE A 106 16.50 8.45 1.90
C PHE A 106 17.41 9.30 2.77
N SER A 107 18.50 9.79 2.18
CA SER A 107 19.47 10.66 2.85
C SER A 107 20.08 11.66 1.87
N ALA A 108 20.70 12.70 2.41
CA ALA A 108 21.37 13.74 1.63
C ALA A 108 20.47 14.31 0.51
N VAL A 109 19.17 14.45 0.77
CA VAL A 109 18.22 15.01 -0.20
C VAL A 109 18.53 16.47 -0.46
N ALA A 110 18.82 16.79 -1.70
CA ALA A 110 19.10 18.15 -2.16
C ALA A 110 18.21 18.51 -3.36
N SER A 111 17.86 19.77 -3.47
CA SER A 111 17.15 20.32 -4.62
C SER A 111 17.88 21.48 -5.25
N THR A 112 17.65 21.75 -6.53
CA THR A 112 18.04 23.02 -7.15
C THR A 112 17.25 24.16 -6.52
N ARG A 113 17.65 25.41 -6.77
CA ARG A 113 17.02 26.58 -6.15
C ARG A 113 16.44 27.50 -7.22
N MET A 114 15.44 27.00 -7.94
CA MET A 114 14.64 27.85 -8.84
C MET A 114 13.47 28.43 -8.04
N ALA A 115 13.06 29.63 -8.38
CA ALA A 115 11.86 30.27 -7.87
C ALA A 115 10.70 29.98 -8.84
N CYS A 116 9.74 29.17 -8.43
CA CYS A 116 8.52 28.88 -9.21
C CYS A 116 7.33 29.58 -8.57
N VAL A 117 6.40 30.04 -9.38
CA VAL A 117 5.14 30.64 -8.90
C VAL A 117 4.31 29.62 -8.11
N GLN A 118 4.37 28.34 -8.53
CA GLN A 118 3.65 27.22 -7.90
C GLN A 118 4.62 26.08 -7.61
N GLY A 119 4.20 25.13 -6.79
CA GLY A 119 4.95 23.89 -6.55
C GLY A 119 6.01 23.94 -5.44
N MET A 120 6.53 25.10 -5.07
CA MET A 120 7.60 25.22 -4.05
C MET A 120 7.20 24.61 -2.70
N ARG A 121 5.98 24.91 -2.23
CA ARG A 121 5.48 24.36 -0.95
C ARG A 121 5.36 22.85 -1.01
N ARG A 122 4.85 22.30 -2.12
CA ARG A 122 4.74 20.85 -2.31
C ARG A 122 6.11 20.20 -2.33
N GLU A 123 7.07 20.78 -3.01
CA GLU A 123 8.46 20.30 -3.03
C GLU A 123 9.09 20.28 -1.63
N GLN A 124 8.94 21.35 -0.86
CA GLN A 124 9.43 21.41 0.51
C GLN A 124 8.83 20.30 1.38
N LEU A 125 7.52 20.07 1.26
CA LEU A 125 6.84 18.98 1.94
C LEU A 125 7.36 17.61 1.47
N LEU A 126 7.55 17.42 0.17
CA LEU A 126 8.09 16.17 -0.38
C LEU A 126 9.49 15.89 0.16
N VAL A 127 10.39 16.88 0.15
CA VAL A 127 11.75 16.73 0.70
C VAL A 127 11.72 16.37 2.19
N ALA A 128 10.89 17.06 2.98
CA ALA A 128 10.73 16.76 4.40
C ALA A 128 10.14 15.36 4.65
N THR A 129 9.22 14.94 3.80
CA THR A 129 8.57 13.63 3.87
C THR A 129 9.54 12.50 3.50
N LEU A 130 10.38 12.68 2.49
CA LEU A 130 11.40 11.68 2.11
C LEU A 130 12.34 11.34 3.28
N ALA A 131 12.66 12.29 4.14
CA ALA A 131 13.50 12.05 5.31
C ALA A 131 12.83 11.15 6.38
N GLN A 132 11.51 10.98 6.33
CA GLN A 132 10.74 10.17 7.26
C GLN A 132 10.46 8.75 6.75
N VAL A 133 10.75 8.48 5.48
CA VAL A 133 10.53 7.17 4.87
C VAL A 133 11.39 6.11 5.55
N SER A 134 10.77 5.00 5.92
CA SER A 134 11.41 3.83 6.53
C SER A 134 11.17 2.54 5.77
N SER A 135 10.08 2.44 5.03
CA SER A 135 9.74 1.22 4.30
C SER A 135 9.00 1.51 2.99
N TYR A 136 8.97 0.50 2.13
CA TYR A 136 8.20 0.55 0.88
C TYR A 136 7.42 -0.73 0.62
N ALA A 137 6.40 -0.63 -0.22
CA ALA A 137 5.69 -1.76 -0.82
C ALA A 137 5.35 -1.45 -2.28
N VAL A 138 5.53 -2.43 -3.17
CA VAL A 138 5.11 -2.36 -4.57
C VAL A 138 3.98 -3.35 -4.79
N GLN A 139 2.88 -2.89 -5.36
CA GLN A 139 1.72 -3.70 -5.75
C GLN A 139 1.34 -3.36 -7.19
N GLY A 140 1.64 -4.26 -8.13
CA GLY A 140 1.49 -3.97 -9.55
C GLY A 140 2.29 -2.75 -9.96
N GLN A 141 1.63 -1.70 -10.40
CA GLN A 141 2.25 -0.42 -10.82
C GLN A 141 2.27 0.65 -9.72
N LYS A 142 1.92 0.30 -8.48
CA LYS A 142 1.80 1.25 -7.37
C LYS A 142 2.92 1.04 -6.36
N LEU A 143 3.60 2.13 -6.00
CA LEU A 143 4.59 2.18 -4.93
C LEU A 143 4.03 2.98 -3.76
N VAL A 144 4.10 2.41 -2.58
CA VAL A 144 3.73 3.05 -1.32
C VAL A 144 4.98 3.18 -0.47
N LEU A 145 5.25 4.39 0.03
CA LEU A 145 6.31 4.66 1.00
C LEU A 145 5.70 5.00 2.35
N SER A 146 6.22 4.40 3.41
CA SER A 146 5.69 4.56 4.77
C SER A 146 6.78 4.91 5.77
N ASP A 147 6.38 5.50 6.90
CA ASP A 147 7.26 5.76 8.04
C ASP A 147 7.52 4.51 8.89
N ALA A 148 8.19 4.70 10.02
CA ALA A 148 8.53 3.63 10.96
C ALA A 148 7.30 3.03 11.65
N GLU A 149 6.23 3.80 11.80
CA GLU A 149 4.95 3.40 12.39
C GLU A 149 4.00 2.76 11.36
N GLY A 150 4.41 2.69 10.08
CA GLY A 150 3.62 2.13 8.99
C GLY A 150 2.58 3.10 8.41
N ARG A 151 2.60 4.38 8.77
CA ARG A 151 1.73 5.40 8.17
C ARG A 151 2.19 5.68 6.75
N VAL A 152 1.25 5.71 5.83
CA VAL A 152 1.55 6.00 4.42
C VAL A 152 1.94 7.47 4.26
N LEU A 153 3.13 7.70 3.73
CA LEU A 153 3.67 9.03 3.47
C LEU A 153 3.52 9.46 2.01
N LEU A 154 3.77 8.54 1.08
CA LEU A 154 3.73 8.81 -0.36
C LEU A 154 3.08 7.66 -1.10
N ARG A 155 2.29 7.99 -2.12
CA ARG A 155 1.80 7.05 -3.12
C ARG A 155 2.31 7.48 -4.48
N LEU A 156 2.89 6.54 -5.21
CA LEU A 156 3.49 6.77 -6.52
C LEU A 156 3.00 5.70 -7.50
N GLU A 157 3.04 6.01 -8.78
CA GLU A 157 2.70 5.10 -9.86
C GLU A 157 3.85 4.99 -10.85
N ALA A 158 4.10 3.76 -11.34
CA ALA A 158 5.09 3.52 -12.35
C ALA A 158 4.63 4.09 -13.70
N VAL A 159 5.49 4.85 -14.35
CA VAL A 159 5.29 5.33 -15.72
C VAL A 159 6.38 4.73 -16.60
N TYR A 160 5.98 4.05 -17.65
CA TYR A 160 6.89 3.56 -18.67
C TYR A 160 6.95 4.59 -19.79
N LEU A 161 8.10 5.24 -19.89
CA LEU A 161 8.39 6.14 -21.03
C LEU A 161 8.54 5.27 -22.28
N ARG A 162 7.65 5.44 -23.23
CA ARG A 162 7.71 4.79 -24.56
C ARG A 162 8.59 5.61 -25.48
#